data_38018132f5a5cb7340552b857be26a5d
#
_entry.id   38018132f5a5cb7340552b857be26a5d
#
_cell.length_a   1.000
_cell.length_b   1.000
_cell.length_c   1.000
_cell.angle_alpha   90.00
_cell.angle_beta   90.00
_cell.angle_gamma   90.00
#
_symmetry.space_group_name_H-M   'P 1'
#
loop_
_entity.id
_entity.type
_entity.pdbx_description
1 polymer ?
#
loop_
_entity_poly.entity_id
_entity_poly.type
_entity_poly.pdbx_seq_one_letter_code
_entity_poly.pdbx_strand_id
1 'polypeptide(L)'
;MKAFYNQLHTVFLREETKDLYRQKGIVPVQFIDLYAGQDYMEQFFEAHLFPAILVRWTIAYTDNHGAVATLTFRLCYEQLRDLSNLGKSKDEGLKFLDFIAITDKILKTIETKTTGKLHLISEELNIEETIIDMFTLTYQCSYSGKQKASLTESKQGNYDVVELAKKLKSRL
;
A
#
# COMPACT_ATOMS: atom_id res chain seq x y z
N MET A 1 1.26 7.72 4.80
CA MET A 1 1.70 6.48 4.10
C MET A 1 3.03 5.91 4.61
N LYS A 2 4.01 6.70 5.12
CA LYS A 2 5.29 6.16 5.64
C LYS A 2 5.09 5.06 6.71
N ALA A 3 4.18 5.27 7.67
CA ALA A 3 3.89 4.26 8.71
C ALA A 3 3.32 2.96 8.10
N PHE A 4 2.44 3.07 7.11
CA PHE A 4 1.90 1.93 6.39
C PHE A 4 3.00 1.16 5.64
N TYR A 5 3.85 1.87 4.89
CA TYR A 5 4.95 1.25 4.15
C TYR A 5 5.93 0.51 5.07
N ASN A 6 6.30 1.12 6.20
CA ASN A 6 7.13 0.45 7.21
C ASN A 6 6.44 -0.77 7.82
N GLN A 7 5.13 -0.70 8.08
CA GLN A 7 4.36 -1.82 8.61
C GLN A 7 4.27 -2.97 7.59
N LEU A 8 4.12 -2.66 6.31
CA LEU A 8 4.15 -3.63 5.21
C LEU A 8 5.45 -4.45 5.27
N HIS A 9 6.60 -3.79 5.29
CA HIS A 9 7.90 -4.47 5.44
C HIS A 9 7.97 -5.32 6.71
N THR A 10 7.58 -4.75 7.85
CA THR A 10 7.62 -5.45 9.14
C THR A 10 6.81 -6.74 9.11
N VAL A 11 5.60 -6.71 8.53
CA VAL A 11 4.70 -7.88 8.50
C VAL A 11 5.26 -8.98 7.60
N PHE A 12 5.75 -8.63 6.41
CA PHE A 12 6.27 -9.62 5.46
C PHE A 12 7.63 -10.20 5.86
N LEU A 13 8.42 -9.49 6.66
CA LEU A 13 9.72 -9.96 7.17
C LEU A 13 9.60 -10.90 8.39
N ARG A 14 8.43 -11.01 9.03
CA ARG A 14 8.22 -11.92 10.16
C ARG A 14 8.34 -13.38 9.73
N GLU A 15 8.97 -14.20 10.56
CA GLU A 15 9.12 -15.63 10.27
C GLU A 15 7.75 -16.35 10.19
N GLU A 16 6.79 -16.00 11.04
CA GLU A 16 5.44 -16.56 10.99
C GLU A 16 4.77 -16.30 9.63
N THR A 17 5.01 -15.12 9.04
CA THR A 17 4.49 -14.77 7.72
C THR A 17 5.19 -15.57 6.63
N LYS A 18 6.51 -15.71 6.70
CA LYS A 18 7.28 -16.51 5.75
C LYS A 18 6.90 -17.98 5.80
N ASP A 19 6.59 -18.50 6.98
CA ASP A 19 6.17 -19.89 7.16
C ASP A 19 4.83 -20.20 6.48
N LEU A 20 3.93 -19.23 6.34
CA LEU A 20 2.69 -19.43 5.57
C LEU A 20 2.97 -19.78 4.10
N TYR A 21 3.97 -19.17 3.48
CA TYR A 21 4.40 -19.50 2.12
C TYR A 21 5.13 -20.85 2.07
N ARG A 22 6.07 -21.07 3.00
CA ARG A 22 6.86 -22.31 3.06
C ARG A 22 5.98 -23.56 3.23
N GLN A 23 4.90 -23.47 4.02
CA GLN A 23 3.93 -24.57 4.21
C GLN A 23 3.24 -24.99 2.91
N LYS A 24 3.19 -24.10 1.92
CA LYS A 24 2.68 -24.39 0.58
C LYS A 24 3.79 -24.70 -0.44
N GLY A 25 5.03 -24.83 0.02
CA GLY A 25 6.18 -25.02 -0.86
C GLY A 25 6.47 -23.84 -1.78
N ILE A 26 6.15 -22.61 -1.30
CA ILE A 26 6.34 -21.36 -2.03
C ILE A 26 7.48 -20.57 -1.39
N VAL A 27 8.29 -19.94 -2.21
CA VAL A 27 9.32 -19.00 -1.73
C VAL A 27 8.61 -17.77 -1.13
N PRO A 28 8.94 -17.38 0.12
CA PRO A 28 8.40 -16.15 0.69
C PRO A 28 8.79 -14.91 -0.12
N VAL A 29 8.02 -13.83 0.03
CA VAL A 29 8.34 -12.53 -0.57
C VAL A 29 9.79 -12.13 -0.26
N GLN A 30 10.58 -11.87 -1.31
CA GLN A 30 11.99 -11.52 -1.22
C GLN A 30 12.21 -10.01 -1.30
N PHE A 31 11.35 -9.31 -2.05
CA PHE A 31 11.53 -7.89 -2.33
C PHE A 31 10.20 -7.13 -2.21
N ILE A 32 10.25 -5.96 -1.59
CA ILE A 32 9.12 -5.04 -1.48
C ILE A 32 9.64 -3.65 -1.79
N ASP A 33 9.04 -2.97 -2.76
CA ASP A 33 9.44 -1.61 -3.11
C ASP A 33 8.25 -0.75 -3.54
N LEU A 34 8.50 0.56 -3.64
CA LEU A 34 7.58 1.49 -4.28
C LEU A 34 7.62 1.28 -5.79
N TYR A 35 6.44 1.20 -6.39
CA TYR A 35 6.34 1.02 -7.82
C TYR A 35 6.85 2.24 -8.60
N ALA A 36 7.81 2.01 -9.47
CA ALA A 36 8.43 2.99 -10.36
C ALA A 36 8.57 2.48 -11.81
N GLY A 37 7.81 1.42 -12.19
CA GLY A 37 7.88 0.82 -13.52
C GLY A 37 8.98 -0.25 -13.66
N GLN A 38 9.45 -0.82 -12.55
CA GLN A 38 10.53 -1.81 -12.53
C GLN A 38 10.20 -3.06 -13.37
N ASP A 39 8.92 -3.41 -13.46
CA ASP A 39 8.39 -4.57 -14.18
C ASP A 39 8.49 -4.47 -15.72
N TYR A 40 8.82 -3.29 -16.23
CA TYR A 40 9.04 -3.05 -17.67
C TYR A 40 10.52 -2.98 -18.05
N MET A 41 11.43 -3.01 -17.08
CA MET A 41 12.85 -2.75 -17.30
C MET A 41 13.73 -3.83 -16.67
N GLU A 42 14.33 -4.72 -17.49
CA GLU A 42 15.25 -5.75 -17.03
C GLU A 42 16.39 -5.19 -16.15
N GLN A 43 16.85 -3.96 -16.43
CA GLN A 43 17.94 -3.31 -15.71
C GLN A 43 17.62 -3.05 -14.22
N PHE A 44 16.34 -2.98 -13.85
CA PHE A 44 15.88 -2.68 -12.49
C PHE A 44 15.28 -3.88 -11.78
N PHE A 45 15.16 -5.02 -12.46
CA PHE A 45 14.52 -6.19 -11.91
C PHE A 45 15.38 -7.43 -12.09
N GLU A 46 16.09 -7.80 -11.04
CA GLU A 46 16.93 -8.99 -11.03
C GLU A 46 16.11 -10.22 -10.62
N ALA A 47 16.24 -11.32 -11.38
CA ALA A 47 15.45 -12.55 -11.19
C ALA A 47 15.52 -13.15 -9.77
N HIS A 48 16.62 -12.92 -9.04
CA HIS A 48 16.76 -13.44 -7.67
C HIS A 48 15.93 -12.68 -6.62
N LEU A 49 15.26 -11.59 -7.01
CA LEU A 49 14.40 -10.80 -6.14
C LEU A 49 12.94 -11.29 -6.12
N PHE A 50 12.62 -12.36 -6.84
CA PHE A 50 11.27 -12.92 -6.85
C PHE A 50 11.05 -13.96 -5.74
N PRO A 51 9.82 -14.05 -5.20
CA PRO A 51 8.64 -13.20 -5.45
C PRO A 51 8.76 -11.79 -4.87
N ALA A 52 8.18 -10.81 -5.57
CA ALA A 52 8.26 -9.40 -5.18
C ALA A 52 6.87 -8.74 -5.08
N ILE A 53 6.79 -7.68 -4.29
CA ILE A 53 5.61 -6.82 -4.17
C ILE A 53 6.02 -5.39 -4.48
N LEU A 54 5.43 -4.82 -5.53
CA LEU A 54 5.59 -3.41 -5.86
C LEU A 54 4.31 -2.66 -5.49
N VAL A 55 4.43 -1.61 -4.68
CA VAL A 55 3.26 -0.91 -4.16
C VAL A 55 3.21 0.54 -4.62
N ARG A 56 2.02 0.99 -5.03
CA ARG A 56 1.72 2.39 -5.23
C ARG A 56 0.42 2.75 -4.54
N TRP A 57 0.16 4.04 -4.36
CA TRP A 57 -1.10 4.53 -3.83
C TRP A 57 -1.49 5.87 -4.41
N THR A 58 -2.79 6.12 -4.40
CA THR A 58 -3.40 7.42 -4.59
C THR A 58 -4.25 7.76 -3.38
N ILE A 59 -4.38 9.04 -3.04
CA ILE A 59 -5.20 9.49 -1.91
C ILE A 59 -6.17 10.54 -2.44
N ALA A 60 -7.46 10.24 -2.33
CA ALA A 60 -8.54 11.18 -2.61
C ALA A 60 -9.01 11.81 -1.30
N TYR A 61 -9.04 13.14 -1.25
CA TYR A 61 -9.52 13.90 -0.11
C TYR A 61 -10.95 14.36 -0.36
N THR A 62 -11.81 14.22 0.65
CA THR A 62 -13.19 14.72 0.64
C THR A 62 -13.29 16.03 1.40
N ASP A 63 -14.31 16.84 1.10
CA ASP A 63 -14.52 18.16 1.74
C ASP A 63 -14.76 18.05 3.25
N ASN A 64 -15.22 16.91 3.74
CA ASN A 64 -15.52 16.64 5.14
C ASN A 64 -14.31 16.16 5.97
N HIS A 65 -13.09 16.55 5.59
CA HIS A 65 -11.84 16.15 6.26
C HIS A 65 -11.53 14.63 6.24
N GLY A 66 -12.32 13.83 5.51
CA GLY A 66 -12.03 12.44 5.24
C GLY A 66 -11.07 12.28 4.06
N ALA A 67 -10.33 11.19 4.03
CA ALA A 67 -9.59 10.78 2.86
C ALA A 67 -9.68 9.27 2.67
N VAL A 68 -9.68 8.84 1.41
CA VAL A 68 -9.62 7.44 1.00
C VAL A 68 -8.31 7.20 0.28
N ALA A 69 -7.54 6.25 0.75
CA ALA A 69 -6.36 5.77 0.07
C ALA A 69 -6.73 4.54 -0.78
N THR A 70 -6.37 4.58 -2.05
CA THR A 70 -6.39 3.42 -2.95
C THR A 70 -4.96 2.92 -3.10
N LEU A 71 -4.72 1.68 -2.70
CA LEU A 71 -3.42 1.03 -2.74
C LEU A 71 -3.44 -0.06 -3.80
N THR A 72 -2.46 -0.05 -4.68
CA THR A 72 -2.29 -1.07 -5.71
C THR A 72 -0.99 -1.83 -5.44
N PHE A 73 -1.10 -3.14 -5.29
CA PHE A 73 0.01 -4.06 -5.10
C PHE A 73 0.19 -4.87 -6.39
N ARG A 74 1.35 -4.75 -7.00
CA ARG A 74 1.75 -5.56 -8.15
C ARG A 74 2.56 -6.73 -7.59
N LEU A 75 2.02 -7.92 -7.71
CA LEU A 75 2.63 -9.16 -7.25
C LEU A 75 3.40 -9.78 -8.41
N CYS A 76 4.71 -9.80 -8.28
CA CYS A 76 5.63 -10.29 -9.29
C CYS A 76 6.08 -11.70 -8.89
N TYR A 77 5.85 -12.67 -9.76
CA TYR A 77 6.14 -14.08 -9.50
C TYR A 77 6.68 -14.73 -10.76
N GLU A 78 7.71 -15.53 -10.63
CA GLU A 78 8.19 -16.35 -11.72
C GLU A 78 7.31 -17.59 -11.85
N GLN A 79 6.46 -17.61 -12.87
CA GLN A 79 5.48 -18.66 -13.07
C GLN A 79 5.98 -19.68 -14.12
N LEU A 80 5.78 -20.95 -13.82
CA LEU A 80 5.91 -22.00 -14.83
C LEU A 80 4.73 -21.90 -15.81
N ARG A 81 5.02 -21.76 -17.12
CA ARG A 81 4.00 -21.52 -18.15
C ARG A 81 3.25 -22.77 -18.62
N ASP A 82 3.54 -23.95 -18.09
CA ASP A 82 2.88 -25.21 -18.46
C ASP A 82 1.64 -25.50 -17.59
N LEU A 83 0.68 -24.56 -17.62
CA LEU A 83 -0.55 -24.59 -16.81
C LEU A 83 -1.73 -25.24 -17.53
N SER A 84 -1.56 -25.67 -18.77
CA SER A 84 -2.64 -26.27 -19.53
C SER A 84 -3.12 -27.57 -18.89
N ASN A 85 -4.35 -27.99 -19.19
CA ASN A 85 -4.88 -29.29 -18.76
C ASN A 85 -4.07 -30.48 -19.34
N LEU A 86 -3.20 -30.24 -20.30
CA LEU A 86 -2.28 -31.18 -20.89
C LEU A 86 -0.86 -31.12 -20.29
N GLY A 87 -0.59 -30.08 -19.49
CA GLY A 87 0.70 -29.84 -18.87
C GLY A 87 1.02 -30.84 -17.75
N LYS A 88 2.28 -31.26 -17.66
CA LYS A 88 2.76 -32.18 -16.63
C LYS A 88 3.02 -31.48 -15.28
N SER A 89 3.19 -30.18 -15.26
CA SER A 89 3.59 -29.38 -14.10
C SER A 89 2.48 -28.45 -13.60
N LYS A 90 1.21 -28.81 -13.85
CA LYS A 90 0.05 -27.99 -13.51
C LYS A 90 0.04 -27.57 -12.03
N ASP A 91 0.28 -28.50 -11.11
CA ASP A 91 0.21 -28.22 -9.67
C ASP A 91 1.32 -27.27 -9.22
N GLU A 92 2.51 -27.36 -9.79
CA GLU A 92 3.59 -26.42 -9.54
C GLU A 92 3.26 -25.01 -10.08
N GLY A 93 2.72 -24.93 -11.28
CA GLY A 93 2.30 -23.66 -11.86
C GLY A 93 1.17 -23.00 -11.08
N LEU A 94 0.26 -23.76 -10.47
CA LEU A 94 -0.84 -23.24 -9.66
C LEU A 94 -0.39 -22.69 -8.29
N LYS A 95 0.85 -22.93 -7.85
CA LYS A 95 1.42 -22.30 -6.64
C LYS A 95 1.39 -20.78 -6.70
N PHE A 96 1.39 -20.21 -7.89
CA PHE A 96 1.19 -18.79 -8.09
C PHE A 96 -0.16 -18.28 -7.49
N LEU A 97 -1.23 -19.05 -7.66
CA LEU A 97 -2.54 -18.70 -7.09
C LEU A 97 -2.52 -18.80 -5.56
N ASP A 98 -1.84 -19.80 -5.00
CA ASP A 98 -1.62 -19.89 -3.55
C ASP A 98 -0.81 -18.69 -3.03
N PHE A 99 0.22 -18.24 -3.77
CA PHE A 99 0.99 -17.04 -3.44
C PHE A 99 0.09 -15.82 -3.34
N ILE A 100 -0.79 -15.60 -4.33
CA ILE A 100 -1.75 -14.48 -4.34
C ILE A 100 -2.68 -14.56 -3.13
N ALA A 101 -3.27 -15.73 -2.86
CA ALA A 101 -4.22 -15.92 -1.77
C ALA A 101 -3.59 -15.69 -0.39
N ILE A 102 -2.36 -16.16 -0.17
CA ILE A 102 -1.62 -15.92 1.07
C ILE A 102 -1.30 -14.43 1.21
N THR A 103 -0.83 -13.79 0.14
CA THR A 103 -0.49 -12.37 0.12
C THR A 103 -1.71 -11.50 0.42
N ASP A 104 -2.87 -11.76 -0.19
CA ASP A 104 -4.14 -11.10 0.11
C ASP A 104 -4.51 -11.21 1.59
N LYS A 105 -4.43 -12.43 2.15
CA LYS A 105 -4.72 -12.66 3.57
C LYS A 105 -3.82 -11.85 4.49
N ILE A 106 -2.52 -11.75 4.18
CA ILE A 106 -1.55 -10.99 4.96
C ILE A 106 -1.84 -9.49 4.83
N LEU A 107 -2.05 -8.97 3.62
CA LEU A 107 -2.32 -7.55 3.37
C LEU A 107 -3.55 -7.07 4.15
N LYS A 108 -4.61 -7.86 4.24
CA LYS A 108 -5.83 -7.54 5.02
C LYS A 108 -5.60 -7.42 6.53
N THR A 109 -4.46 -7.87 7.05
CA THR A 109 -4.09 -7.69 8.47
C THR A 109 -3.38 -6.37 8.75
N ILE A 110 -2.97 -5.64 7.71
CA ILE A 110 -2.16 -4.43 7.85
C ILE A 110 -3.07 -3.23 8.07
N GLU A 111 -2.92 -2.60 9.22
CA GLU A 111 -3.52 -1.31 9.56
C GLU A 111 -2.53 -0.47 10.37
N THR A 112 -2.71 0.84 10.38
CA THR A 112 -1.89 1.77 11.16
C THR A 112 -2.78 2.86 11.78
N LYS A 113 -2.21 3.71 12.62
CA LYS A 113 -2.94 4.86 13.18
C LYS A 113 -3.50 5.82 12.12
N THR A 114 -2.94 5.81 10.92
CA THR A 114 -3.30 6.74 9.83
C THR A 114 -3.94 6.07 8.62
N THR A 115 -3.94 4.74 8.57
CA THR A 115 -4.57 3.94 7.53
C THR A 115 -5.42 2.86 8.20
N GLY A 116 -6.68 2.80 7.85
CA GLY A 116 -7.59 1.75 8.31
C GLY A 116 -7.32 0.42 7.61
N LYS A 117 -8.17 -0.57 7.89
CA LYS A 117 -8.12 -1.91 7.26
C LYS A 117 -8.25 -1.82 5.75
N LEU A 118 -7.51 -2.67 5.05
CA LEU A 118 -7.56 -2.80 3.62
C LEU A 118 -8.80 -3.61 3.19
N HIS A 119 -9.59 -3.03 2.29
CA HIS A 119 -10.73 -3.67 1.64
C HIS A 119 -10.39 -3.92 0.18
N LEU A 120 -10.38 -5.18 -0.24
CA LEU A 120 -10.11 -5.57 -1.62
C LEU A 120 -11.21 -5.00 -2.53
N ILE A 121 -10.80 -4.29 -3.59
CA ILE A 121 -11.69 -3.68 -4.58
C ILE A 121 -11.67 -4.46 -5.88
N SER A 122 -10.49 -4.83 -6.33
CA SER A 122 -10.30 -5.62 -7.54
C SER A 122 -9.02 -6.44 -7.47
N GLU A 123 -9.03 -7.51 -8.22
CA GLU A 123 -7.87 -8.34 -8.51
C GLU A 123 -7.81 -8.62 -10.02
N GLU A 124 -6.62 -8.64 -10.59
CA GLU A 124 -6.44 -8.75 -12.02
C GLU A 124 -5.14 -9.48 -12.36
N LEU A 125 -5.24 -10.48 -13.24
CA LEU A 125 -4.09 -11.06 -13.90
C LEU A 125 -3.69 -10.15 -15.05
N ASN A 126 -2.53 -9.52 -14.94
CA ASN A 126 -2.03 -8.62 -15.97
C ASN A 126 -1.54 -9.44 -17.19
N ILE A 127 -2.04 -9.06 -18.36
CA ILE A 127 -1.63 -9.61 -19.66
C ILE A 127 -0.78 -8.63 -20.47
N GLU A 128 -0.32 -7.56 -19.80
CA GLU A 128 0.57 -6.57 -20.40
C GLU A 128 1.94 -7.20 -20.74
N GLU A 129 2.67 -6.61 -21.68
CA GLU A 129 4.04 -6.99 -22.04
C GLU A 129 5.02 -6.60 -20.91
N THR A 130 4.95 -7.30 -19.81
CA THR A 130 5.93 -7.22 -18.72
C THR A 130 6.97 -8.32 -18.86
N ILE A 131 8.17 -8.10 -18.34
CA ILE A 131 9.25 -9.10 -18.34
C ILE A 131 8.99 -10.28 -17.39
N ILE A 132 7.94 -10.19 -16.58
CA ILE A 132 7.56 -11.16 -15.54
C ILE A 132 6.05 -11.31 -15.48
N ASP A 133 5.61 -12.44 -14.96
CA ASP A 133 4.19 -12.67 -14.68
C ASP A 133 3.75 -11.81 -13.50
N MET A 134 2.66 -11.08 -13.70
CA MET A 134 2.20 -10.08 -12.75
C MET A 134 0.72 -10.22 -12.43
N PHE A 135 0.40 -10.07 -11.15
CA PHE A 135 -0.96 -10.00 -10.65
C PHE A 135 -1.17 -8.72 -9.84
N THR A 136 -2.25 -8.03 -10.08
CA THR A 136 -2.55 -6.77 -9.40
C THR A 136 -3.66 -6.94 -8.39
N LEU A 137 -3.41 -6.56 -7.14
CA LEU A 137 -4.43 -6.43 -6.09
C LEU A 137 -4.64 -4.96 -5.76
N THR A 138 -5.89 -4.50 -5.84
CA THR A 138 -6.25 -3.12 -5.49
C THR A 138 -7.13 -3.09 -4.26
N TYR A 139 -6.74 -2.28 -3.28
CA TYR A 139 -7.46 -2.09 -2.02
C TYR A 139 -7.82 -0.64 -1.80
N GLN A 140 -8.86 -0.43 -0.98
CA GLN A 140 -9.16 0.88 -0.41
C GLN A 140 -9.15 0.81 1.11
N CYS A 141 -8.79 1.94 1.74
CA CYS A 141 -8.90 2.13 3.18
C CYS A 141 -9.12 3.60 3.53
N SER A 142 -9.61 3.87 4.73
CA SER A 142 -9.63 5.22 5.28
C SER A 142 -8.20 5.73 5.51
N TYR A 143 -7.99 7.02 5.31
CA TYR A 143 -6.70 7.67 5.52
C TYR A 143 -6.85 8.98 6.30
N SER A 144 -6.07 9.14 7.38
CA SER A 144 -6.09 10.33 8.25
C SER A 144 -4.71 10.98 8.44
N GLY A 145 -3.71 10.60 7.63
CA GLY A 145 -2.32 11.02 7.83
C GLY A 145 -1.96 12.45 7.44
N LYS A 146 -2.85 13.16 6.72
CA LYS A 146 -2.71 14.60 6.43
C LYS A 146 -4.02 15.29 6.78
N GLN A 147 -4.30 15.44 8.06
CA GLN A 147 -5.37 16.33 8.48
C GLN A 147 -4.96 17.76 8.12
N LYS A 148 -5.88 18.53 7.53
CA LYS A 148 -5.71 19.98 7.43
C LYS A 148 -5.46 20.48 8.85
N ALA A 149 -4.30 21.07 9.13
CA ALA A 149 -4.14 21.85 10.34
C ALA A 149 -5.31 22.85 10.34
N SER A 150 -6.14 22.80 11.37
CA SER A 150 -7.17 23.82 11.52
C SER A 150 -6.43 25.12 11.76
N LEU A 151 -6.34 25.93 10.73
CA LEU A 151 -5.81 27.31 10.80
C LEU A 151 -6.74 28.23 11.61
N THR A 152 -7.69 27.68 12.31
CA THR A 152 -8.66 28.41 13.12
C THR A 152 -8.57 28.05 14.60
N GLU A 153 -7.38 28.19 15.19
CA GLU A 153 -7.34 28.84 16.49
C GLU A 153 -7.11 30.33 16.22
N SER A 154 -8.11 31.03 15.66
CA SER A 154 -8.27 32.44 15.92
C SER A 154 -8.51 32.54 17.42
N LYS A 155 -7.47 32.80 18.21
CA LYS A 155 -7.63 33.32 19.54
C LYS A 155 -8.43 34.59 19.34
N GLN A 156 -9.70 34.52 19.70
CA GLN A 156 -10.54 35.70 19.85
C GLN A 156 -9.88 36.51 20.99
N GLY A 157 -8.99 37.40 20.59
CA GLY A 157 -8.38 38.32 21.53
C GLY A 157 -9.52 39.15 22.10
N ASN A 158 -9.84 39.00 23.38
CA ASN A 158 -10.66 39.94 24.11
C ASN A 158 -9.91 41.27 24.10
N TYR A 159 -10.13 42.03 23.05
CA TYR A 159 -9.70 43.42 23.03
C TYR A 159 -10.63 44.19 23.97
N ASP A 160 -10.11 44.60 25.11
CA ASP A 160 -10.82 45.50 25.99
C ASP A 160 -10.93 46.83 25.26
N VAL A 161 -12.12 47.09 24.72
CA VAL A 161 -12.43 48.31 23.94
C VAL A 161 -12.14 49.56 24.76
N VAL A 162 -12.18 49.48 26.09
CA VAL A 162 -11.88 50.53 27.03
C VAL A 162 -10.39 50.90 27.05
N GLU A 163 -9.51 49.87 26.92
CA GLU A 163 -8.05 50.08 26.89
C GLU A 163 -7.59 50.71 25.57
N LEU A 164 -8.20 50.29 24.45
CA LEU A 164 -7.96 50.88 23.13
C LEU A 164 -8.38 52.34 23.07
N ALA A 165 -9.53 52.69 23.66
CA ALA A 165 -10.01 54.08 23.74
C ALA A 165 -9.12 54.99 24.60
N LYS A 166 -8.55 54.45 25.70
CA LYS A 166 -7.57 55.18 26.52
C LYS A 166 -6.25 55.41 25.79
N LYS A 167 -5.74 54.42 25.04
CA LYS A 167 -4.52 54.59 24.23
C LYS A 167 -4.67 55.56 23.07
N LEU A 168 -5.86 55.67 22.48
CA LEU A 168 -6.13 56.65 21.42
C LEU A 168 -6.23 58.08 21.97
N LYS A 169 -6.84 58.29 23.17
CA LYS A 169 -6.90 59.58 23.81
C LYS A 169 -5.56 60.17 24.34
N SER A 170 -4.59 59.30 24.59
CA SER A 170 -3.25 59.68 25.04
C SER A 170 -2.30 60.04 23.91
N ARG A 171 -2.74 59.95 22.64
CA ARG A 171 -1.95 60.29 21.44
C ARG A 171 -2.49 61.50 20.68
N LEU A 172 -3.54 62.14 21.20
CA LEU A 172 -4.05 63.47 20.78
C LEU A 172 -3.65 64.51 21.79
#